data_2acb0658a589fb9e7cfff5a2e7987797
#
_entry.id   2acb0658a589fb9e7cfff5a2e7987797
#
_cell.length_a   1.000
_cell.length_b   1.000
_cell.length_c   1.000
_cell.angle_alpha   90.00
_cell.angle_beta   90.00
_cell.angle_gamma   90.00
#
_symmetry.space_group_name_H-M   'P 1'
#
loop_
_entity.id
_entity.type
_entity.pdbx_description
1 polymer ?
#
loop_
_entity_poly.entity_id
_entity_poly.type
_entity_poly.pdbx_seq_one_letter_code
_entity_poly.pdbx_strand_id
1 'polypeptide(L)'
;MFARIITRSYTKNNRKNENVTKLLQEIKQVFIPISNNPWYNVYGVVINMDYLTNLNELQKKAVLHQEGPCLVIAGAGSGKTKVLTTRIANLIESGVPSYQILAITFTNKAAKEMRDRLETLAKDNKAFVGTFHSFGLRVIRENVNALGMTSNFTILDSDDVTSLVKKILKEKGYDTKEVSPSYIKNRISFIKNEMLTDAEVEKFFQSEMEKIAY
;
A
#
# COMPACT_ATOMS: atom_id res chain seq x y z
N MET A 1 -6.47 -6.74 -7.36
CA MET A 1 -7.39 -7.35 -6.40
C MET A 1 -7.59 -6.48 -5.16
N PHE A 2 -6.52 -5.98 -4.54
CA PHE A 2 -6.62 -5.10 -3.35
C PHE A 2 -7.35 -3.77 -3.60
N ALA A 3 -7.11 -3.08 -4.71
CA ALA A 3 -7.82 -1.83 -5.04
C ALA A 3 -9.35 -2.03 -5.19
N ARG A 4 -9.79 -3.23 -5.61
CA ARG A 4 -11.21 -3.58 -5.75
C ARG A 4 -11.88 -3.85 -4.40
N ILE A 5 -11.12 -4.31 -3.40
CA ILE A 5 -11.60 -4.55 -2.03
C ILE A 5 -11.75 -3.22 -1.29
N ILE A 6 -10.77 -2.33 -1.36
CA ILE A 6 -10.83 -1.00 -0.74
C ILE A 6 -11.99 -0.19 -1.32
N THR A 7 -12.20 -0.19 -2.64
CA THR A 7 -13.30 0.56 -3.26
C THR A 7 -14.68 -0.01 -2.96
N ARG A 8 -14.82 -1.33 -2.77
CA ARG A 8 -16.13 -1.96 -2.53
C ARG A 8 -16.63 -1.77 -1.10
N SER A 9 -15.75 -1.78 -0.11
CA SER A 9 -16.10 -1.47 1.29
C SER A 9 -16.38 0.02 1.49
N TYR A 10 -15.58 0.88 0.89
CA TYR A 10 -15.64 2.33 1.11
C TYR A 10 -16.86 2.99 0.46
N THR A 11 -17.26 2.57 -0.73
CA THR A 11 -18.42 3.15 -1.44
C THR A 11 -19.76 2.77 -0.82
N LYS A 12 -19.82 1.74 0.01
CA LYS A 12 -21.07 1.29 0.61
C LYS A 12 -21.49 2.11 1.84
N ASN A 13 -20.52 2.67 2.57
CA ASN A 13 -20.79 3.31 3.88
C ASN A 13 -20.52 4.81 3.98
N ASN A 14 -19.87 5.46 3.01
CA ASN A 14 -19.45 6.86 3.18
C ASN A 14 -19.87 7.79 2.03
N ARG A 15 -21.18 7.94 1.80
CA ARG A 15 -21.72 8.96 0.89
C ARG A 15 -21.59 10.40 1.40
N LYS A 16 -21.07 10.63 2.62
CA LYS A 16 -21.02 11.96 3.27
C LYS A 16 -19.64 12.61 3.32
N ASN A 17 -18.57 11.93 2.89
CA ASN A 17 -17.23 12.53 2.91
C ASN A 17 -16.69 12.67 1.48
N GLU A 18 -17.02 13.79 0.83
CA GLU A 18 -16.59 14.14 -0.53
C GLU A 18 -15.07 14.10 -0.70
N ASN A 19 -14.32 14.47 0.34
CA ASN A 19 -12.86 14.52 0.32
C ASN A 19 -12.26 13.11 0.18
N VAL A 20 -12.83 12.13 0.85
CA VAL A 20 -12.35 10.75 0.77
C VAL A 20 -12.75 10.09 -0.55
N THR A 21 -13.92 10.43 -1.08
CA THR A 21 -14.34 9.98 -2.41
C THR A 21 -13.43 10.56 -3.49
N LYS A 22 -13.01 11.81 -3.35
CA LYS A 22 -12.07 12.47 -4.24
C LYS A 22 -10.68 11.83 -4.16
N LEU A 23 -10.19 11.55 -2.94
CA LEU A 23 -8.93 10.83 -2.72
C LEU A 23 -8.93 9.43 -3.35
N LEU A 24 -10.05 8.69 -3.23
CA LEU A 24 -10.19 7.37 -3.88
C LEU A 24 -10.27 7.49 -5.41
N GLN A 25 -10.82 8.58 -5.95
CA GLN A 25 -10.79 8.85 -7.38
C GLN A 25 -9.39 9.21 -7.86
N GLU A 26 -8.63 9.97 -7.09
CA GLU A 26 -7.22 10.28 -7.37
C GLU A 26 -6.35 9.02 -7.28
N ILE A 27 -6.55 8.16 -6.29
CA ILE A 27 -5.91 6.84 -6.21
C ILE A 27 -6.29 5.96 -7.40
N LYS A 28 -7.54 6.01 -7.89
CA LYS A 28 -7.95 5.29 -9.12
C LYS A 28 -7.25 5.82 -10.37
N GLN A 29 -6.97 7.12 -10.44
CA GLN A 29 -6.22 7.71 -11.56
C GLN A 29 -4.75 7.30 -11.55
N VAL A 30 -4.16 7.03 -10.37
CA VAL A 30 -2.80 6.47 -10.25
C VAL A 30 -2.73 5.02 -10.76
N PHE A 31 -3.85 4.30 -10.76
CA PHE A 31 -3.98 2.95 -11.32
C PHE A 31 -4.60 2.96 -12.73
N ILE A 32 -4.19 3.88 -13.62
CA ILE A 32 -4.61 3.85 -15.02
C ILE A 32 -4.14 2.53 -15.63
N PRO A 33 -5.05 1.73 -16.23
CA PRO A 33 -4.64 0.59 -17.02
C PRO A 33 -3.73 1.10 -18.15
N ILE A 34 -2.58 0.48 -18.29
CA ILE A 34 -1.56 0.82 -19.31
C ILE A 34 -2.15 0.78 -20.74
N SER A 35 -3.25 0.07 -20.93
CA SER A 35 -3.97 -0.08 -22.21
C SER A 35 -4.52 1.22 -22.83
N ASN A 36 -4.66 2.31 -22.07
CA ASN A 36 -5.24 3.57 -22.56
C ASN A 36 -4.20 4.69 -22.73
N ASN A 37 -2.91 4.37 -22.72
CA ASN A 37 -1.87 5.38 -22.89
C ASN A 37 -1.53 5.51 -24.40
N PRO A 38 -1.86 6.63 -25.08
CA PRO A 38 -1.59 6.83 -26.51
C PRO A 38 -0.10 6.88 -26.87
N TRP A 39 0.79 6.92 -25.88
CA TRP A 39 2.24 7.01 -26.05
C TRP A 39 2.93 5.68 -26.39
N TYR A 40 2.20 4.55 -26.34
CA TYR A 40 2.79 3.22 -26.58
C TYR A 40 3.15 2.94 -28.05
N ASN A 41 2.75 3.80 -29.01
CA ASN A 41 2.87 3.50 -30.43
C ASN A 41 3.78 4.43 -31.25
N VAL A 42 4.57 5.33 -30.65
CA VAL A 42 5.15 6.42 -31.46
C VAL A 42 6.66 6.38 -31.68
N TYR A 43 7.43 5.59 -30.94
CA TYR A 43 8.89 5.59 -31.18
C TYR A 43 9.45 4.17 -31.23
N GLY A 44 10.01 3.81 -32.41
CA GLY A 44 10.91 2.66 -32.57
C GLY A 44 12.20 2.87 -31.79
N VAL A 45 12.14 2.80 -30.50
CA VAL A 45 13.32 2.85 -29.61
C VAL A 45 14.02 1.50 -29.76
N VAL A 46 15.27 1.52 -30.17
CA VAL A 46 16.18 0.38 -30.09
C VAL A 46 16.42 0.12 -28.60
N ILE A 47 15.62 -0.80 -28.04
CA ILE A 47 15.73 -1.19 -26.65
C ILE A 47 17.01 -1.99 -26.52
N ASN A 48 17.95 -1.52 -25.71
CA ASN A 48 19.11 -2.31 -25.33
C ASN A 48 18.67 -3.48 -24.42
N MET A 49 18.32 -4.61 -25.04
CA MET A 49 17.71 -5.76 -24.39
C MET A 49 18.69 -6.66 -23.62
N ASP A 50 19.86 -6.16 -23.25
CA ASP A 50 20.88 -6.96 -22.55
C ASP A 50 20.37 -7.60 -21.26
N TYR A 51 19.45 -6.94 -20.55
CA TYR A 51 18.88 -7.47 -19.31
C TYR A 51 17.91 -8.65 -19.52
N LEU A 52 17.40 -8.86 -20.76
CA LEU A 52 16.54 -9.99 -21.09
C LEU A 52 17.35 -11.27 -21.39
N THR A 53 18.60 -11.15 -21.77
CA THR A 53 19.44 -12.30 -22.18
C THR A 53 19.62 -13.32 -21.06
N ASN A 54 19.63 -12.87 -19.83
CA ASN A 54 19.80 -13.70 -18.63
C ASN A 54 18.49 -14.23 -18.03
N LEU A 55 17.37 -14.15 -18.77
CA LEU A 55 16.07 -14.66 -18.35
C LEU A 55 15.70 -15.90 -19.15
N ASN A 56 15.06 -16.88 -18.50
CA ASN A 56 14.42 -17.97 -19.20
C ASN A 56 13.12 -17.51 -19.88
N GLU A 57 12.55 -18.33 -20.76
CA GLU A 57 11.38 -17.96 -21.57
C GLU A 57 10.15 -17.57 -20.73
N LEU A 58 9.89 -18.26 -19.61
CA LEU A 58 8.77 -17.91 -18.72
C LEU A 58 9.00 -16.57 -18.01
N GLN A 59 10.23 -16.31 -17.60
CA GLN A 59 10.64 -15.03 -17.01
C GLN A 59 10.51 -13.89 -18.02
N LYS A 60 10.99 -14.10 -19.27
CA LYS A 60 10.81 -13.13 -20.36
C LYS A 60 9.34 -12.84 -20.63
N LYS A 61 8.49 -13.86 -20.69
CA LYS A 61 7.06 -13.70 -20.85
C LYS A 61 6.44 -12.84 -19.74
N ALA A 62 6.84 -13.04 -18.49
CA ALA A 62 6.36 -12.24 -17.37
C ALA A 62 6.86 -10.78 -17.41
N VAL A 63 8.11 -10.55 -17.85
CA VAL A 63 8.69 -9.21 -18.00
C VAL A 63 8.01 -8.44 -19.13
N LEU A 64 7.77 -9.08 -20.26
CA LEU A 64 7.22 -8.46 -21.47
C LEU A 64 5.68 -8.36 -21.46
N HIS A 65 4.99 -8.92 -20.47
CA HIS A 65 3.55 -8.81 -20.35
C HIS A 65 3.12 -7.34 -20.13
N GLN A 66 2.36 -6.77 -21.05
CA GLN A 66 2.00 -5.34 -21.03
C GLN A 66 0.55 -5.10 -20.64
N GLU A 67 -0.37 -5.94 -21.06
CA GLU A 67 -1.81 -5.68 -20.93
C GLU A 67 -2.48 -6.51 -19.82
N GLY A 68 -3.24 -5.81 -18.98
CA GLY A 68 -4.07 -6.43 -17.95
C GLY A 68 -3.31 -6.97 -16.74
N PRO A 69 -4.02 -7.62 -15.82
CA PRO A 69 -3.43 -8.19 -14.61
C PRO A 69 -2.59 -9.43 -14.93
N CYS A 70 -1.39 -9.52 -14.36
CA CYS A 70 -0.49 -10.65 -14.48
C CYS A 70 -0.21 -11.26 -13.09
N LEU A 71 -0.48 -12.55 -12.92
CA LEU A 71 -0.11 -13.33 -11.75
C LEU A 71 1.04 -14.26 -12.09
N VAL A 72 2.17 -14.09 -11.39
CA VAL A 72 3.35 -14.97 -11.52
C VAL A 72 3.49 -15.81 -10.26
N ILE A 73 3.35 -17.15 -10.41
CA ILE A 73 3.54 -18.11 -9.33
C ILE A 73 4.93 -18.72 -9.50
N ALA A 74 5.76 -18.61 -8.46
CA ALA A 74 7.14 -19.04 -8.55
C ALA A 74 7.69 -19.47 -7.18
N GLY A 75 8.43 -20.57 -7.13
CA GLY A 75 9.05 -21.12 -5.93
C GLY A 75 10.19 -20.26 -5.35
N ALA A 76 10.72 -20.63 -4.20
CA ALA A 76 11.91 -19.97 -3.65
C ALA A 76 13.09 -20.14 -4.61
N GLY A 77 13.96 -19.14 -4.72
CA GLY A 77 15.13 -19.18 -5.62
C GLY A 77 14.83 -19.06 -7.13
N SER A 78 13.57 -19.01 -7.56
CA SER A 78 13.19 -18.94 -8.99
C SER A 78 13.49 -17.60 -9.68
N GLY A 79 14.05 -16.61 -8.98
CA GLY A 79 14.36 -15.32 -9.54
C GLY A 79 13.20 -14.32 -9.56
N LYS A 80 12.17 -14.48 -8.71
CA LYS A 80 11.01 -13.55 -8.63
C LYS A 80 11.40 -12.08 -8.57
N THR A 81 12.34 -11.71 -7.70
CA THR A 81 12.81 -10.34 -7.55
C THR A 81 13.52 -9.86 -8.83
N LYS A 82 14.28 -10.74 -9.49
CA LYS A 82 14.92 -10.44 -10.77
C LYS A 82 13.87 -10.14 -11.85
N VAL A 83 12.85 -10.97 -11.98
CA VAL A 83 11.75 -10.75 -12.94
C VAL A 83 11.05 -9.42 -12.66
N LEU A 84 10.78 -9.10 -11.40
CA LEU A 84 10.08 -7.87 -11.03
C LEU A 84 10.91 -6.61 -11.34
N THR A 85 12.19 -6.58 -10.95
CA THR A 85 13.07 -5.44 -11.24
C THR A 85 13.32 -5.29 -12.73
N THR A 86 13.51 -6.37 -13.47
CA THR A 86 13.65 -6.35 -14.92
C THR A 86 12.37 -5.85 -15.60
N ARG A 87 11.19 -6.25 -15.09
CA ARG A 87 9.90 -5.75 -15.60
C ARG A 87 9.78 -4.23 -15.40
N ILE A 88 10.18 -3.70 -14.25
CA ILE A 88 10.15 -2.25 -14.00
C ILE A 88 11.09 -1.54 -14.99
N ALA A 89 12.30 -2.04 -15.17
CA ALA A 89 13.25 -1.48 -16.14
C ALA A 89 12.66 -1.51 -17.57
N ASN A 90 12.08 -2.64 -17.98
CA ASN A 90 11.43 -2.78 -19.27
C ASN A 90 10.27 -1.78 -19.46
N LEU A 91 9.45 -1.54 -18.44
CA LEU A 91 8.38 -0.55 -18.50
C LEU A 91 8.93 0.87 -18.68
N ILE A 92 9.99 1.23 -17.96
CA ILE A 92 10.65 2.54 -18.07
C ILE A 92 11.22 2.72 -19.49
N GLU A 93 11.93 1.73 -20.01
CA GLU A 93 12.48 1.76 -21.36
C GLU A 93 11.40 1.80 -22.43
N SER A 94 10.27 1.15 -22.18
CA SER A 94 9.10 1.23 -23.07
C SER A 94 8.36 2.57 -23.01
N GLY A 95 8.90 3.56 -22.26
CA GLY A 95 8.37 4.93 -22.19
C GLY A 95 7.36 5.17 -21.08
N VAL A 96 7.16 4.22 -20.16
CA VAL A 96 6.33 4.47 -18.97
C VAL A 96 7.09 5.41 -18.04
N PRO A 97 6.55 6.59 -17.71
CA PRO A 97 7.20 7.49 -16.75
C PRO A 97 7.44 6.79 -15.42
N SER A 98 8.70 6.77 -14.97
CA SER A 98 9.08 6.01 -13.77
C SER A 98 8.30 6.41 -12.52
N TYR A 99 7.91 7.69 -12.39
CA TYR A 99 7.09 8.17 -11.26
C TYR A 99 5.66 7.60 -11.23
N GLN A 100 5.19 6.99 -12.32
CA GLN A 100 3.91 6.29 -12.38
C GLN A 100 4.01 4.81 -12.00
N ILE A 101 5.22 4.31 -11.73
CA ILE A 101 5.45 2.92 -11.38
C ILE A 101 5.50 2.78 -9.86
N LEU A 102 4.65 1.88 -9.35
CA LEU A 102 4.57 1.51 -7.94
C LEU A 102 4.95 0.04 -7.76
N ALA A 103 6.06 -0.21 -7.08
CA ALA A 103 6.50 -1.55 -6.70
C ALA A 103 6.42 -1.72 -5.18
N ILE A 104 5.61 -2.68 -4.74
CA ILE A 104 5.37 -2.92 -3.32
C ILE A 104 5.86 -4.31 -2.93
N THR A 105 6.59 -4.38 -1.82
CA THR A 105 7.06 -5.60 -1.19
C THR A 105 6.65 -5.65 0.28
N PHE A 106 6.82 -6.82 0.92
CA PHE A 106 6.40 -6.99 2.30
C PHE A 106 7.41 -6.42 3.32
N THR A 107 8.71 -6.52 3.04
CA THR A 107 9.76 -6.11 4.00
C THR A 107 10.61 -4.96 3.48
N ASN A 108 11.12 -4.14 4.42
CA ASN A 108 12.06 -3.06 4.11
C ASN A 108 13.37 -3.58 3.49
N LYS A 109 13.82 -4.77 3.92
CA LYS A 109 15.01 -5.42 3.35
C LYS A 109 14.80 -5.74 1.88
N ALA A 110 13.68 -6.37 1.53
CA ALA A 110 13.34 -6.69 0.14
C ALA A 110 13.14 -5.41 -0.70
N ALA A 111 12.54 -4.37 -0.13
CA ALA A 111 12.40 -3.08 -0.81
C ALA A 111 13.77 -2.44 -1.11
N LYS A 112 14.70 -2.49 -0.17
CA LYS A 112 16.06 -1.99 -0.37
C LYS A 112 16.78 -2.77 -1.48
N GLU A 113 16.78 -4.09 -1.39
CA GLU A 113 17.39 -4.96 -2.39
C GLU A 113 16.81 -4.73 -3.80
N MET A 114 15.51 -4.50 -3.89
CA MET A 114 14.85 -4.18 -5.16
C MET A 114 15.28 -2.81 -5.70
N ARG A 115 15.39 -1.78 -4.85
CA ARG A 115 15.90 -0.46 -5.25
C ARG A 115 17.34 -0.54 -5.76
N ASP A 116 18.22 -1.22 -5.01
CA ASP A 116 19.64 -1.35 -5.35
C ASP A 116 19.81 -2.03 -6.73
N ARG A 117 19.00 -3.07 -7.01
CA ARG A 117 18.99 -3.72 -8.33
C ARG A 117 18.40 -2.85 -9.43
N LEU A 118 17.33 -2.13 -9.14
CA LEU A 118 16.68 -1.25 -10.12
C LEU A 118 17.61 -0.10 -10.51
N GLU A 119 18.38 0.44 -9.58
CA GLU A 119 19.36 1.49 -9.84
C GLU A 119 20.45 1.06 -10.85
N THR A 120 20.81 -0.23 -10.84
CA THR A 120 21.75 -0.78 -11.83
C THR A 120 21.13 -0.99 -13.21
N LEU A 121 19.81 -1.22 -13.28
CA LEU A 121 19.09 -1.47 -14.52
C LEU A 121 18.54 -0.19 -15.16
N ALA A 122 18.11 0.75 -14.36
CA ALA A 122 17.50 2.01 -14.79
C ALA A 122 17.96 3.14 -13.87
N LYS A 123 19.07 3.78 -14.23
CA LYS A 123 19.63 4.90 -13.47
C LYS A 123 18.66 6.08 -13.44
N ASP A 124 18.71 6.85 -12.35
CA ASP A 124 17.88 8.05 -12.13
C ASP A 124 16.38 7.79 -12.21
N ASN A 125 15.93 6.55 -11.99
CA ASN A 125 14.52 6.24 -11.96
C ASN A 125 13.81 6.84 -10.73
N LYS A 126 12.55 7.23 -10.90
CA LYS A 126 11.69 7.80 -9.85
C LYS A 126 10.56 6.84 -9.45
N ALA A 127 10.68 5.56 -9.80
CA ALA A 127 9.69 4.55 -9.42
C ALA A 127 9.62 4.43 -7.89
N PHE A 128 8.40 4.35 -7.35
CA PHE A 128 8.27 4.08 -5.94
C PHE A 128 8.51 2.59 -5.68
N VAL A 129 9.53 2.28 -4.88
CA VAL A 129 9.81 0.93 -4.42
C VAL A 129 9.82 0.92 -2.89
N GLY A 130 8.85 0.25 -2.29
CA GLY A 130 8.68 0.29 -0.83
C GLY A 130 7.78 -0.82 -0.29
N THR A 131 7.42 -0.70 0.99
CA THR A 131 6.42 -1.56 1.63
C THR A 131 5.04 -0.91 1.54
N PHE A 132 3.97 -1.70 1.79
CA PHE A 132 2.61 -1.15 1.92
C PHE A 132 2.54 -0.02 2.96
N HIS A 133 3.21 -0.18 4.10
CA HIS A 133 3.24 0.84 5.15
C HIS A 133 3.94 2.12 4.68
N SER A 134 5.07 2.00 3.98
CA SER A 134 5.78 3.18 3.46
C SER A 134 4.99 3.91 2.38
N PHE A 135 4.25 3.16 1.55
CA PHE A 135 3.34 3.74 0.57
C PHE A 135 2.16 4.45 1.24
N GLY A 136 1.51 3.79 2.22
CA GLY A 136 0.43 4.39 3.00
C GLY A 136 0.86 5.67 3.71
N LEU A 137 2.05 5.66 4.29
CA LEU A 137 2.63 6.86 4.92
C LEU A 137 2.84 8.00 3.92
N ARG A 138 3.31 7.70 2.72
CA ARG A 138 3.44 8.69 1.65
C ARG A 138 2.09 9.30 1.28
N VAL A 139 1.06 8.46 1.08
CA VAL A 139 -0.30 8.92 0.77
C VAL A 139 -0.84 9.82 1.88
N ILE A 140 -0.65 9.45 3.17
CA ILE A 140 -1.06 10.29 4.30
C ILE A 140 -0.34 11.63 4.27
N ARG A 141 0.98 11.66 4.09
CA ARG A 141 1.78 12.89 4.06
C ARG A 141 1.37 13.84 2.93
N GLU A 142 1.07 13.30 1.76
CA GLU A 142 0.61 14.08 0.62
C GLU A 142 -0.81 14.64 0.81
N ASN A 143 -1.60 14.07 1.74
CA ASN A 143 -3.01 14.40 1.94
C ASN A 143 -3.35 14.79 3.40
N VAL A 144 -2.40 15.24 4.19
CA VAL A 144 -2.59 15.56 5.62
C VAL A 144 -3.74 16.54 5.86
N ASN A 145 -3.89 17.55 5.00
CA ASN A 145 -4.94 18.56 5.13
C ASN A 145 -6.35 17.97 4.91
N ALA A 146 -6.49 17.04 3.95
CA ALA A 146 -7.75 16.37 3.70
C ALA A 146 -8.18 15.44 4.86
N LEU A 147 -7.20 14.98 5.64
CA LEU A 147 -7.42 14.15 6.83
C LEU A 147 -7.61 14.98 8.12
N GLY A 148 -7.56 16.32 8.04
CA GLY A 148 -7.60 17.19 9.21
C GLY A 148 -6.39 17.06 10.14
N MET A 149 -5.26 16.57 9.62
CA MET A 149 -4.03 16.35 10.37
C MET A 149 -3.01 17.45 10.08
N THR A 150 -1.99 17.55 10.91
CA THR A 150 -0.82 18.40 10.66
C THR A 150 0.32 17.58 10.08
N SER A 151 1.24 18.21 9.36
CA SER A 151 2.42 17.54 8.77
C SER A 151 3.37 16.91 9.82
N ASN A 152 3.26 17.35 11.08
CA ASN A 152 4.09 16.90 12.20
C ASN A 152 3.47 15.73 12.98
N PHE A 153 2.64 14.90 12.33
CA PHE A 153 2.10 13.73 13.00
C PHE A 153 3.19 12.69 13.33
N THR A 154 3.02 12.02 14.46
CA THR A 154 3.91 10.93 14.90
C THR A 154 3.33 9.58 14.50
N ILE A 155 4.20 8.68 14.07
CA ILE A 155 3.84 7.28 13.83
C ILE A 155 4.12 6.52 15.12
N LEU A 156 3.08 5.94 15.69
CA LEU A 156 3.18 5.11 16.88
C LEU A 156 3.41 3.65 16.47
N ASP A 157 4.35 2.99 17.13
CA ASP A 157 4.47 1.55 17.00
C ASP A 157 3.47 0.80 17.93
N SER A 158 3.52 -0.53 17.90
CA SER A 158 2.59 -1.37 18.67
C SER A 158 2.75 -1.18 20.19
N ASP A 159 3.95 -0.91 20.66
CA ASP A 159 4.26 -0.75 22.08
C ASP A 159 3.89 0.66 22.55
N ASP A 160 4.12 1.66 21.71
CA ASP A 160 3.67 3.03 21.93
C ASP A 160 2.14 3.09 22.09
N VAL A 161 1.40 2.43 21.19
CA VAL A 161 -0.08 2.39 21.26
C VAL A 161 -0.51 1.67 22.55
N THR A 162 0.12 0.56 22.91
CA THR A 162 -0.22 -0.16 24.14
C THR A 162 0.05 0.70 25.38
N SER A 163 1.16 1.43 25.40
CA SER A 163 1.53 2.34 26.49
C SER A 163 0.56 3.51 26.60
N LEU A 164 0.15 4.07 25.46
CA LEU A 164 -0.84 5.15 25.40
C LEU A 164 -2.21 4.67 25.95
N VAL A 165 -2.69 3.51 25.49
CA VAL A 165 -3.94 2.91 25.98
C VAL A 165 -3.87 2.66 27.48
N LYS A 166 -2.75 2.12 27.99
CA LYS A 166 -2.54 1.92 29.43
C LYS A 166 -2.62 3.22 30.22
N LYS A 167 -2.04 4.29 29.69
CA LYS A 167 -2.09 5.62 30.31
C LYS A 167 -3.54 6.13 30.37
N ILE A 168 -4.27 6.08 29.25
CA ILE A 168 -5.66 6.53 29.17
C ILE A 168 -6.57 5.73 30.13
N LEU A 169 -6.43 4.40 30.19
CA LEU A 169 -7.19 3.57 31.11
C LEU A 169 -6.99 4.01 32.57
N LYS A 170 -5.73 4.26 32.99
CA LYS A 170 -5.42 4.75 34.32
C LYS A 170 -6.03 6.14 34.60
N GLU A 171 -5.94 7.06 33.65
CA GLU A 171 -6.52 8.40 33.75
C GLU A 171 -8.04 8.36 33.87
N LYS A 172 -8.69 7.38 33.25
CA LYS A 172 -10.13 7.11 33.35
C LYS A 172 -10.52 6.30 34.60
N GLY A 173 -9.58 5.88 35.42
CA GLY A 173 -9.84 5.14 36.68
C GLY A 173 -10.03 3.63 36.50
N TYR A 174 -9.72 3.06 35.35
CA TYR A 174 -9.80 1.62 35.14
C TYR A 174 -8.56 0.88 35.65
N ASP A 175 -8.77 -0.26 36.35
CA ASP A 175 -7.66 -1.13 36.73
C ASP A 175 -7.16 -1.91 35.49
N THR A 176 -5.89 -1.73 35.15
CA THR A 176 -5.26 -2.39 34.00
C THR A 176 -5.04 -3.90 34.21
N LYS A 177 -5.33 -4.45 35.41
CA LYS A 177 -5.39 -5.89 35.64
C LYS A 177 -6.76 -6.46 35.22
N GLU A 178 -7.82 -5.68 35.38
CA GLU A 178 -9.18 -6.06 34.97
C GLU A 178 -9.41 -5.77 33.49
N VAL A 179 -8.94 -4.61 33.02
CA VAL A 179 -9.08 -4.19 31.62
C VAL A 179 -7.72 -4.24 30.93
N SER A 180 -7.49 -5.26 30.13
CA SER A 180 -6.23 -5.45 29.40
C SER A 180 -6.00 -4.37 28.34
N PRO A 181 -4.89 -3.58 28.43
CA PRO A 181 -4.55 -2.60 27.39
C PRO A 181 -4.41 -3.21 25.98
N SER A 182 -3.88 -4.44 25.90
CA SER A 182 -3.74 -5.16 24.62
C SER A 182 -5.10 -5.55 24.03
N TYR A 183 -6.06 -5.91 24.87
CA TYR A 183 -7.42 -6.19 24.41
C TYR A 183 -8.05 -4.94 23.82
N ILE A 184 -8.02 -3.81 24.51
CA ILE A 184 -8.56 -2.52 24.03
C ILE A 184 -7.88 -2.10 22.72
N LYS A 185 -6.54 -2.17 22.65
CA LYS A 185 -5.79 -1.89 21.42
C LYS A 185 -6.30 -2.73 20.24
N ASN A 186 -6.50 -4.03 20.45
CA ASN A 186 -6.97 -4.92 19.39
C ASN A 186 -8.40 -4.60 18.95
N ARG A 187 -9.27 -4.18 19.87
CA ARG A 187 -10.63 -3.74 19.57
C ARG A 187 -10.64 -2.44 18.78
N ILE A 188 -9.85 -1.45 19.16
CA ILE A 188 -9.67 -0.20 18.39
C ILE A 188 -9.16 -0.51 16.97
N SER A 189 -8.17 -1.42 16.85
CA SER A 189 -7.65 -1.84 15.55
C SER A 189 -8.74 -2.53 14.70
N PHE A 190 -9.55 -3.38 15.31
CA PHE A 190 -10.67 -4.03 14.61
C PHE A 190 -11.68 -3.01 14.09
N ILE A 191 -12.14 -2.08 14.94
CA ILE A 191 -13.09 -1.02 14.56
C ILE A 191 -12.55 -0.22 13.37
N LYS A 192 -11.27 0.18 13.43
CA LYS A 192 -10.63 0.97 12.37
C LYS A 192 -10.42 0.19 11.08
N ASN A 193 -10.02 -1.07 11.16
CA ASN A 193 -9.76 -1.91 9.99
C ASN A 193 -11.05 -2.29 9.25
N GLU A 194 -12.13 -2.57 10.01
CA GLU A 194 -13.44 -2.85 9.43
C GLU A 194 -14.19 -1.58 9.05
N MET A 195 -13.66 -0.40 9.37
CA MET A 195 -14.30 0.91 9.14
C MET A 195 -15.74 0.95 9.68
N LEU A 196 -15.93 0.44 10.89
CA LEU A 196 -17.25 0.40 11.52
C LEU A 196 -17.75 1.81 11.80
N THR A 197 -19.01 2.05 11.52
CA THR A 197 -19.73 3.25 11.94
C THR A 197 -20.10 3.16 13.42
N ASP A 198 -20.37 4.29 14.06
CA ASP A 198 -20.80 4.33 15.47
C ASP A 198 -21.98 3.39 15.76
N ALA A 199 -22.99 3.38 14.89
CA ALA A 199 -24.16 2.50 15.01
C ALA A 199 -23.81 1.01 14.86
N GLU A 200 -22.79 0.66 14.11
CA GLU A 200 -22.30 -0.73 13.99
C GLU A 200 -21.48 -1.11 15.21
N VAL A 201 -20.63 -0.21 15.72
CA VAL A 201 -19.87 -0.41 16.96
C VAL A 201 -20.81 -0.67 18.13
N GLU A 202 -21.88 0.12 18.29
CA GLU A 202 -22.88 -0.08 19.35
C GLU A 202 -23.58 -1.44 19.26
N LYS A 203 -23.79 -1.97 18.07
CA LYS A 203 -24.37 -3.31 17.88
C LYS A 203 -23.42 -4.45 18.20
N PHE A 204 -22.14 -4.27 17.85
CA PHE A 204 -21.12 -5.32 18.03
C PHE A 204 -20.57 -5.39 19.45
N PHE A 205 -20.51 -4.25 20.16
CA PHE A 205 -19.88 -4.13 21.47
C PHE A 205 -20.94 -3.89 22.54
N GLN A 206 -21.51 -4.99 23.02
CA GLN A 206 -22.59 -4.95 24.03
C GLN A 206 -22.07 -5.11 25.46
N SER A 207 -20.86 -5.65 25.66
CA SER A 207 -20.28 -5.77 26.99
C SER A 207 -19.70 -4.45 27.48
N GLU A 208 -19.74 -4.21 28.80
CA GLU A 208 -19.11 -3.01 29.41
C GLU A 208 -17.62 -2.86 29.03
N MET A 209 -16.90 -3.99 28.97
CA MET A 209 -15.48 -4.01 28.61
C MET A 209 -15.24 -3.60 27.14
N GLU A 210 -16.18 -3.89 26.26
CA GLU A 210 -16.10 -3.50 24.84
C GLU A 210 -16.44 -2.03 24.63
N LYS A 211 -17.33 -1.47 25.41
CA LYS A 211 -17.68 -0.03 25.40
C LYS A 211 -16.51 0.86 25.80
N ILE A 212 -15.57 0.35 26.62
CA ILE A 212 -14.35 1.10 27.00
C ILE A 212 -13.44 1.35 25.78
N ALA A 213 -13.51 0.53 24.73
CA ALA A 213 -12.69 0.67 23.53
C ALA A 213 -13.27 1.68 22.53
N TYR A 214 -14.49 2.12 22.74
CA TYR A 214 -15.20 3.10 21.93
C TYR A 214 -15.18 4.48 22.58
#